data_5f3372675ef3df5f4637e9a26d74be4a
#
_entry.id   5f3372675ef3df5f4637e9a26d74be4a
#
_cell.length_a   1.000
_cell.length_b   1.000
_cell.length_c   1.000
_cell.angle_alpha   90.00
_cell.angle_beta   90.00
_cell.angle_gamma   90.00
#
_symmetry.space_group_name_H-M   'P 1'
#
loop_
_entity.id
_entity.type
_entity.pdbx_description
1 polymer ?
#
loop_
_entity_poly.entity_id
_entity_poly.type
_entity_poly.pdbx_seq_one_letter_code
_entity_poly.pdbx_strand_id
1 'polypeptide(L)'
;LRKVPVKLLTTASSSNALQAGELTVKIQIERKATLSTSESELLDQLDVPWPVGSSGQMHRRTFLSHIDGSVQYYGVVPPKEGTFKADRAPAMILTLHGAGVEGQGQAAVYAPKDNTYVIAPTNRRSFGFDWEDWGRWDGLEVFEQAQSRFKTDRKRTYLTGHSMGGHGTWHIGTLFPDRFAAIGPSAGWVSFASYAGRGASNLQDPVSQLLRRPLGASDTLARVSNLKNQGVYILHGDADDNVPVDQARTMREELSKFHPDWVYKEQPGAGHWWGNQCCDWPAMIDFFYSHELPDSTQVNTIRFATPGPHVSSECHWFTLGCQQKIAELSTIELDRDRQSNKITAKTTNIESWGIRLAKLLSVDTKLPVSLNLQIDGQELVIEDINTLDQTVWLDKTSDRWQQRSASRVPSRDAAHYGVFKEAFRNRFMLVYGTAGDESENQWMLGKARYDAETFWYRGNGSVDCWSDQQYLAIAQKDPASLADRNVILYGNETINQAWKDLLKDSPIQVQRGAWGKSGPESIHESATVLLVRPKTQGHGLVAAIGGTDLQSMRASNKLPIFSSGTGYPDVLVLSPEYLKTGVEAVRWTGFFGSDWSIERGEWLP
;
A
#
# COMPACT_ATOMS: atom_id res chain seq x y z
N LEU A 1 -0.57 26.33 -2.53
CA LEU A 1 -1.90 26.15 -3.09
C LEU A 1 -2.53 24.90 -2.45
N ARG A 2 -3.51 25.11 -1.56
CA ARG A 2 -4.26 24.00 -0.95
C ARG A 2 -5.41 23.66 -1.88
N LYS A 3 -5.51 22.42 -2.35
CA LYS A 3 -6.71 21.92 -3.02
C LYS A 3 -7.80 21.72 -1.96
N VAL A 4 -8.90 22.42 -2.10
CA VAL A 4 -10.07 22.23 -1.24
C VAL A 4 -10.99 21.26 -1.95
N PRO A 5 -11.29 20.07 -1.37
CA PRO A 5 -12.23 19.16 -1.96
C PRO A 5 -13.64 19.76 -1.89
N VAL A 6 -14.31 19.85 -3.03
CA VAL A 6 -15.70 20.27 -3.10
C VAL A 6 -16.54 19.03 -3.41
N LYS A 7 -17.46 18.68 -2.51
CA LYS A 7 -18.44 17.62 -2.74
C LYS A 7 -19.75 18.25 -3.20
N LEU A 8 -20.14 17.99 -4.43
CA LEU A 8 -21.46 18.37 -4.90
C LEU A 8 -22.49 17.38 -4.34
N LEU A 9 -23.35 17.88 -3.47
CA LEU A 9 -24.53 17.15 -3.00
C LEU A 9 -25.69 17.59 -3.88
N THR A 10 -26.14 16.74 -4.80
CA THR A 10 -27.41 16.96 -5.48
C THR A 10 -28.52 16.54 -4.55
N THR A 11 -29.27 17.48 -4.00
CA THR A 11 -30.58 17.23 -3.37
C THR A 11 -31.60 17.03 -4.49
N ALA A 12 -31.50 15.96 -5.26
CA ALA A 12 -32.52 15.64 -6.25
C ALA A 12 -33.71 14.98 -5.54
N SER A 13 -34.63 15.80 -5.05
CA SER A 13 -35.99 15.38 -4.72
C SER A 13 -36.89 15.33 -5.97
N SER A 14 -36.35 15.54 -7.18
CA SER A 14 -37.10 15.46 -8.44
C SER A 14 -36.50 14.36 -9.33
N SER A 15 -37.37 13.54 -9.88
CA SER A 15 -37.14 12.45 -10.82
C SER A 15 -36.55 12.86 -12.18
N ASN A 16 -36.12 14.09 -12.35
CA ASN A 16 -35.47 14.56 -13.57
C ASN A 16 -33.98 14.23 -13.49
N ALA A 17 -33.58 13.16 -14.17
CA ALA A 17 -32.19 12.90 -14.44
C ALA A 17 -31.57 14.15 -15.11
N LEU A 18 -30.38 14.58 -14.63
CA LEU A 18 -29.61 15.63 -15.29
C LEU A 18 -29.40 15.21 -16.74
N GLN A 19 -29.90 16.01 -17.69
CA GLN A 19 -29.67 15.76 -19.09
C GLN A 19 -28.21 16.04 -19.44
N ALA A 20 -27.67 15.33 -20.44
CA ALA A 20 -26.34 15.63 -20.95
C ALA A 20 -26.29 17.09 -21.44
N GLY A 21 -25.23 17.80 -21.07
CA GLY A 21 -25.07 19.22 -21.37
C GLY A 21 -24.08 19.90 -20.44
N GLU A 22 -24.23 21.18 -20.25
CA GLU A 22 -23.41 21.96 -19.32
C GLU A 22 -24.26 22.46 -18.14
N LEU A 23 -23.76 22.23 -16.94
CA LEU A 23 -24.31 22.74 -15.69
C LEU A 23 -23.40 23.85 -15.17
N THR A 24 -23.93 25.02 -14.89
CA THR A 24 -23.17 26.06 -14.18
C THR A 24 -23.22 25.80 -12.69
N VAL A 25 -22.06 25.51 -12.09
CA VAL A 25 -21.92 25.32 -10.65
C VAL A 25 -21.40 26.61 -10.03
N LYS A 26 -22.18 27.18 -9.12
CA LYS A 26 -21.79 28.38 -8.38
C LYS A 26 -21.01 27.96 -7.13
N ILE A 27 -19.74 28.36 -7.07
CA ILE A 27 -18.86 28.14 -5.92
C ILE A 27 -18.77 29.45 -5.15
N GLN A 28 -19.13 29.44 -3.89
CA GLN A 28 -19.00 30.58 -2.98
C GLN A 28 -17.96 30.27 -1.92
N ILE A 29 -17.03 31.18 -1.72
CA ILE A 29 -16.01 31.11 -0.68
C ILE A 29 -16.43 32.07 0.44
N GLU A 30 -16.75 31.49 1.60
CA GLU A 30 -17.21 32.25 2.77
C GLU A 30 -16.18 32.15 3.90
N ARG A 31 -15.95 33.25 4.60
CA ARG A 31 -15.20 33.28 5.85
C ARG A 31 -16.17 33.33 7.02
N LYS A 32 -16.05 32.37 7.95
CA LYS A 32 -16.75 32.41 9.23
C LYS A 32 -15.85 32.99 10.29
N ALA A 33 -16.33 33.92 11.08
CA ALA A 33 -15.55 34.56 12.15
C ALA A 33 -15.16 33.55 13.25
N THR A 34 -16.06 32.59 13.56
CA THR A 34 -15.78 31.42 14.42
C THR A 34 -16.59 30.22 13.91
N LEU A 35 -16.22 29.00 14.31
CA LEU A 35 -16.97 27.78 13.97
C LEU A 35 -18.40 27.75 14.53
N SER A 36 -18.72 28.62 15.49
CA SER A 36 -20.00 28.71 16.19
C SER A 36 -20.90 29.85 15.72
N THR A 37 -20.46 30.74 14.82
CA THR A 37 -21.27 31.83 14.31
C THR A 37 -22.04 31.46 13.06
N SER A 38 -23.31 31.84 12.99
CA SER A 38 -24.16 31.71 11.81
C SER A 38 -23.83 32.75 10.72
N GLU A 39 -23.06 33.79 11.07
CA GLU A 39 -22.71 34.86 10.15
C GLU A 39 -21.43 34.45 9.36
N SER A 40 -21.55 34.45 8.05
CA SER A 40 -20.46 34.27 7.12
C SER A 40 -20.31 35.51 6.23
N GLU A 41 -19.06 35.87 5.94
CA GLU A 41 -18.71 36.91 4.99
C GLU A 41 -18.36 36.24 3.66
N LEU A 42 -19.10 36.56 2.60
CA LEU A 42 -18.79 36.10 1.25
C LEU A 42 -17.48 36.78 0.80
N LEU A 43 -16.43 36.00 0.58
CA LEU A 43 -15.14 36.50 0.13
C LEU A 43 -15.02 36.52 -1.39
N ASP A 44 -15.58 35.51 -2.06
CA ASP A 44 -15.50 35.37 -3.51
C ASP A 44 -16.59 34.44 -4.01
N GLN A 45 -16.95 34.60 -5.29
CA GLN A 45 -17.91 33.74 -5.99
C GLN A 45 -17.41 33.45 -7.40
N LEU A 46 -17.45 32.18 -7.78
CA LEU A 46 -17.04 31.72 -9.10
C LEU A 46 -18.13 30.85 -9.72
N ASP A 47 -18.53 31.17 -10.95
CA ASP A 47 -19.40 30.34 -11.75
C ASP A 47 -18.54 29.40 -12.61
N VAL A 48 -18.63 28.09 -12.38
CA VAL A 48 -17.82 27.08 -13.07
C VAL A 48 -18.72 26.28 -14.01
N PRO A 49 -18.45 26.30 -15.32
CA PRO A 49 -19.13 25.40 -16.24
C PRO A 49 -18.77 23.96 -15.93
N TRP A 50 -19.76 23.12 -15.70
CA TRP A 50 -19.57 21.73 -15.34
C TRP A 50 -20.20 20.83 -16.41
N PRO A 51 -19.39 20.11 -17.22
CA PRO A 51 -19.95 19.24 -18.24
C PRO A 51 -20.66 18.04 -17.61
N VAL A 52 -21.87 17.76 -18.06
CA VAL A 52 -22.66 16.59 -17.69
C VAL A 52 -22.67 15.63 -18.86
N GLY A 53 -21.97 14.51 -18.73
CA GLY A 53 -21.94 13.45 -19.74
C GLY A 53 -22.93 12.31 -19.46
N SER A 54 -23.21 11.51 -20.48
CA SER A 54 -23.96 10.28 -20.32
C SER A 54 -23.14 9.24 -19.55
N SER A 55 -23.78 8.56 -18.59
CA SER A 55 -23.14 7.47 -17.85
C SER A 55 -22.80 6.24 -18.71
N GLY A 56 -23.36 6.16 -19.93
CA GLY A 56 -23.06 5.13 -20.92
C GLY A 56 -21.78 5.40 -21.74
N GLN A 57 -21.17 6.57 -21.59
CA GLN A 57 -19.92 6.93 -22.26
C GLN A 57 -18.73 6.85 -21.32
N MET A 58 -17.52 6.73 -21.87
CA MET A 58 -16.28 6.82 -21.10
C MET A 58 -16.23 8.15 -20.32
N HIS A 59 -15.93 8.08 -19.03
CA HIS A 59 -15.91 9.26 -18.17
C HIS A 59 -14.88 9.12 -17.04
N ARG A 60 -14.64 10.22 -16.30
CA ARG A 60 -13.86 10.23 -15.06
C ARG A 60 -14.79 10.19 -13.87
N ARG A 61 -14.29 9.57 -12.79
CA ARG A 61 -14.90 9.67 -11.47
C ARG A 61 -13.87 10.10 -10.45
N THR A 62 -14.27 11.01 -9.58
CA THR A 62 -13.41 11.49 -8.48
C THR A 62 -13.83 10.84 -7.17
N PHE A 63 -12.86 10.71 -6.26
CA PHE A 63 -13.07 10.25 -4.90
C PHE A 63 -12.09 10.94 -3.94
N LEU A 64 -12.39 10.90 -2.64
CA LEU A 64 -11.46 11.32 -1.59
C LEU A 64 -10.63 10.12 -1.17
N SER A 65 -9.32 10.22 -1.34
CA SER A 65 -8.39 9.17 -0.92
C SER A 65 -8.31 9.06 0.60
N HIS A 66 -8.40 7.86 1.13
CA HIS A 66 -8.18 7.58 2.55
C HIS A 66 -6.72 7.72 2.97
N ILE A 67 -5.80 7.66 2.00
CA ILE A 67 -4.36 7.78 2.22
C ILE A 67 -4.03 9.16 2.84
N ASP A 68 -4.60 10.24 2.25
CA ASP A 68 -4.20 11.61 2.57
C ASP A 68 -5.35 12.65 2.52
N GLY A 69 -6.56 12.23 2.17
CA GLY A 69 -7.72 13.12 1.99
C GLY A 69 -7.70 13.96 0.71
N SER A 70 -6.77 13.69 -0.21
CA SER A 70 -6.73 14.34 -1.53
C SER A 70 -7.85 13.88 -2.44
N VAL A 71 -8.22 14.74 -3.40
CA VAL A 71 -9.12 14.36 -4.48
C VAL A 71 -8.33 13.63 -5.55
N GLN A 72 -8.66 12.37 -5.76
CA GLN A 72 -8.13 11.53 -6.83
C GLN A 72 -9.22 11.21 -7.84
N TYR A 73 -8.85 10.62 -8.97
CA TYR A 73 -9.82 10.18 -9.97
C TYR A 73 -9.42 8.86 -10.62
N TYR A 74 -10.35 8.25 -11.31
CA TYR A 74 -10.10 7.10 -12.18
C TYR A 74 -10.94 7.21 -13.46
N GLY A 75 -10.45 6.61 -14.54
CA GLY A 75 -11.17 6.45 -15.80
C GLY A 75 -12.16 5.29 -15.72
N VAL A 76 -13.30 5.44 -16.38
CA VAL A 76 -14.37 4.43 -16.45
C VAL A 76 -14.78 4.22 -17.88
N VAL A 77 -14.71 2.99 -18.38
CA VAL A 77 -15.40 2.54 -19.59
C VAL A 77 -16.60 1.71 -19.13
N PRO A 78 -17.81 2.18 -19.32
CA PRO A 78 -19.00 1.41 -18.96
C PRO A 78 -19.19 0.20 -19.87
N PRO A 79 -20.00 -0.78 -19.47
CA PRO A 79 -20.38 -1.90 -20.31
C PRO A 79 -20.98 -1.44 -21.63
N LYS A 80 -20.80 -2.25 -22.66
CA LYS A 80 -21.42 -2.02 -23.98
C LYS A 80 -22.94 -1.90 -23.82
N GLU A 81 -23.50 -0.93 -24.50
CA GLU A 81 -24.94 -0.67 -24.46
C GLU A 81 -25.75 -1.94 -24.81
N GLY A 82 -26.82 -2.19 -24.08
CA GLY A 82 -27.70 -3.36 -24.28
C GLY A 82 -27.15 -4.69 -23.74
N THR A 83 -25.94 -4.72 -23.18
CA THR A 83 -25.34 -5.98 -22.66
C THR A 83 -25.49 -6.18 -21.16
N PHE A 84 -26.04 -5.23 -20.43
CA PHE A 84 -26.36 -5.40 -19.01
C PHE A 84 -27.31 -6.57 -18.80
N LYS A 85 -26.96 -7.44 -17.85
CA LYS A 85 -27.79 -8.60 -17.48
C LYS A 85 -28.47 -8.30 -16.13
N ALA A 86 -29.78 -8.46 -16.09
CA ALA A 86 -30.56 -8.21 -14.88
C ALA A 86 -30.29 -9.24 -13.77
N ASP A 87 -29.89 -10.45 -14.16
CA ASP A 87 -29.65 -11.63 -13.31
C ASP A 87 -28.18 -11.82 -12.93
N ARG A 88 -27.27 -11.03 -13.51
CA ARG A 88 -25.82 -11.19 -13.28
C ARG A 88 -25.12 -9.84 -13.15
N ALA A 89 -24.57 -9.55 -11.98
CA ALA A 89 -23.78 -8.35 -11.74
C ALA A 89 -22.64 -8.23 -12.78
N PRO A 90 -22.28 -7.01 -13.22
CA PRO A 90 -21.22 -6.83 -14.23
C PRO A 90 -19.85 -7.26 -13.71
N ALA A 91 -19.00 -7.76 -14.60
CA ALA A 91 -17.59 -8.00 -14.32
C ALA A 91 -16.80 -6.67 -14.23
N MET A 92 -15.55 -6.74 -13.75
CA MET A 92 -14.66 -5.60 -13.70
C MET A 92 -13.25 -5.97 -14.16
N ILE A 93 -12.70 -5.17 -15.06
CA ILE A 93 -11.28 -5.19 -15.44
C ILE A 93 -10.63 -3.95 -14.83
N LEU A 94 -9.70 -4.12 -13.91
CA LEU A 94 -8.83 -3.06 -13.44
C LEU A 94 -7.61 -2.99 -14.36
N THR A 95 -7.38 -1.85 -15.01
CA THR A 95 -6.29 -1.68 -15.97
C THR A 95 -5.34 -0.58 -15.55
N LEU A 96 -4.05 -0.89 -15.51
CA LEU A 96 -2.99 -0.03 -15.03
C LEU A 96 -2.25 0.61 -16.22
N HIS A 97 -2.08 1.94 -16.18
CA HIS A 97 -1.44 2.68 -17.27
C HIS A 97 0.10 2.56 -17.26
N GLY A 98 0.69 2.75 -18.44
CA GLY A 98 2.13 2.87 -18.64
C GLY A 98 2.69 4.24 -18.18
N ALA A 99 4.01 4.36 -18.14
CA ALA A 99 4.70 5.61 -17.79
C ALA A 99 4.33 6.74 -18.75
N GLY A 100 4.07 7.93 -18.21
CA GLY A 100 3.67 9.10 -19.01
C GLY A 100 2.18 9.15 -19.42
N VAL A 101 1.41 8.10 -19.13
CA VAL A 101 -0.03 8.01 -19.41
C VAL A 101 -0.83 8.27 -18.14
N GLU A 102 -2.05 8.77 -18.25
CA GLU A 102 -2.97 8.92 -17.11
C GLU A 102 -4.13 7.91 -17.23
N GLY A 103 -4.86 7.70 -16.11
CA GLY A 103 -5.97 6.75 -16.05
C GLY A 103 -7.03 6.96 -17.15
N GLN A 104 -7.33 8.20 -17.57
CA GLN A 104 -8.24 8.45 -18.69
C GLN A 104 -7.67 7.97 -20.02
N GLY A 105 -6.38 8.22 -20.28
CA GLY A 105 -5.70 7.73 -21.47
C GLY A 105 -5.68 6.20 -21.52
N GLN A 106 -5.44 5.56 -20.39
CA GLN A 106 -5.51 4.10 -20.27
C GLN A 106 -6.93 3.56 -20.52
N ALA A 107 -7.94 4.21 -19.99
CA ALA A 107 -9.34 3.81 -20.25
C ALA A 107 -9.70 3.95 -21.74
N ALA A 108 -9.20 4.98 -22.40
CA ALA A 108 -9.52 5.28 -23.81
C ALA A 108 -9.00 4.24 -24.82
N VAL A 109 -8.06 3.37 -24.42
CA VAL A 109 -7.56 2.31 -25.33
C VAL A 109 -8.50 1.09 -25.39
N TYR A 110 -9.47 1.00 -24.48
CA TYR A 110 -10.41 -0.13 -24.42
C TYR A 110 -11.74 0.22 -25.11
N ALA A 111 -12.21 -0.68 -25.96
CA ALA A 111 -13.59 -0.67 -26.39
C ALA A 111 -14.52 -1.14 -25.25
N PRO A 112 -15.78 -0.65 -25.15
CA PRO A 112 -16.77 -1.17 -24.22
C PRO A 112 -16.93 -2.68 -24.34
N LYS A 113 -17.00 -3.38 -23.20
CA LYS A 113 -17.10 -4.84 -23.10
C LYS A 113 -18.50 -5.27 -22.68
N ASP A 114 -18.90 -6.49 -23.04
CA ASP A 114 -20.20 -7.04 -22.68
C ASP A 114 -20.30 -7.23 -21.17
N ASN A 115 -21.30 -6.59 -20.54
CA ASN A 115 -21.57 -6.66 -19.10
C ASN A 115 -20.31 -6.53 -18.22
N THR A 116 -19.38 -5.62 -18.60
CA THR A 116 -18.08 -5.47 -17.93
C THR A 116 -17.65 -4.01 -17.87
N TYR A 117 -17.32 -3.51 -16.69
CA TYR A 117 -16.65 -2.22 -16.51
C TYR A 117 -15.15 -2.35 -16.71
N VAL A 118 -14.53 -1.41 -17.42
CA VAL A 118 -13.08 -1.23 -17.42
C VAL A 118 -12.75 0.00 -16.58
N ILE A 119 -11.92 -0.18 -15.57
CA ILE A 119 -11.58 0.82 -14.55
C ILE A 119 -10.09 1.10 -14.59
N ALA A 120 -9.71 2.35 -14.75
CA ALA A 120 -8.31 2.76 -14.88
C ALA A 120 -7.92 3.78 -13.80
N PRO A 121 -7.25 3.35 -12.71
CA PRO A 121 -6.68 4.23 -11.70
C PRO A 121 -5.53 5.07 -12.26
N THR A 122 -5.04 6.05 -11.49
CA THR A 122 -4.08 7.05 -11.97
C THR A 122 -2.66 6.85 -11.46
N ASN A 123 -2.39 5.83 -10.60
CA ASN A 123 -1.09 5.77 -9.93
C ASN A 123 -0.74 7.13 -9.25
N ARG A 124 -1.76 7.94 -8.98
CA ARG A 124 -1.78 9.31 -8.48
C ARG A 124 -1.20 10.36 -9.44
N ARG A 125 -0.42 9.96 -10.45
CA ARG A 125 0.16 10.78 -11.54
C ARG A 125 0.59 9.88 -12.70
N SER A 126 0.87 10.47 -13.85
CA SER A 126 1.27 9.74 -15.07
C SER A 126 2.57 8.91 -14.93
N PHE A 127 3.49 9.32 -14.07
CA PHE A 127 4.63 8.51 -13.62
C PHE A 127 4.40 7.96 -12.21
N GLY A 128 3.77 8.75 -11.36
CA GLY A 128 3.34 8.38 -10.01
C GLY A 128 4.40 7.67 -9.19
N PHE A 129 4.08 6.47 -8.76
CA PHE A 129 4.91 5.61 -7.92
C PHE A 129 5.11 4.21 -8.54
N ASP A 130 5.12 4.10 -9.88
CA ASP A 130 5.37 2.86 -10.62
C ASP A 130 4.46 1.69 -10.19
N TRP A 131 3.26 1.97 -9.71
CA TRP A 131 2.31 1.03 -9.08
C TRP A 131 2.80 0.38 -7.79
N GLU A 132 3.90 0.87 -7.23
CA GLU A 132 4.40 0.52 -5.90
C GLU A 132 3.93 1.54 -4.85
N ASP A 133 4.17 1.31 -3.58
CA ASP A 133 3.85 2.23 -2.48
C ASP A 133 2.46 2.90 -2.63
N TRP A 134 2.41 4.22 -2.76
CA TRP A 134 1.16 5.00 -2.93
C TRP A 134 0.44 4.69 -4.24
N GLY A 135 1.13 4.25 -5.28
CA GLY A 135 0.53 3.81 -6.54
C GLY A 135 -0.25 2.50 -6.37
N ARG A 136 0.31 1.55 -5.63
CA ARG A 136 -0.38 0.31 -5.25
C ARG A 136 -1.62 0.60 -4.42
N TRP A 137 -1.50 1.47 -3.43
CA TRP A 137 -2.65 1.85 -2.60
C TRP A 137 -3.72 2.59 -3.38
N ASP A 138 -3.36 3.49 -4.30
CA ASP A 138 -4.30 4.14 -5.23
C ASP A 138 -5.07 3.11 -6.08
N GLY A 139 -4.35 2.15 -6.66
CA GLY A 139 -4.96 1.06 -7.43
C GLY A 139 -5.97 0.24 -6.62
N LEU A 140 -5.64 -0.08 -5.36
CA LEU A 140 -6.52 -0.82 -4.46
C LEU A 140 -7.71 0.03 -3.95
N GLU A 141 -7.51 1.31 -3.66
CA GLU A 141 -8.63 2.22 -3.33
C GLU A 141 -9.62 2.32 -4.50
N VAL A 142 -9.13 2.51 -5.71
CA VAL A 142 -9.97 2.58 -6.91
C VAL A 142 -10.71 1.26 -7.13
N PHE A 143 -10.03 0.12 -6.91
CA PHE A 143 -10.67 -1.20 -6.97
C PHE A 143 -11.89 -1.28 -6.04
N GLU A 144 -11.74 -0.95 -4.75
CA GLU A 144 -12.82 -1.01 -3.77
C GLU A 144 -13.92 0.05 -4.06
N GLN A 145 -13.53 1.27 -4.46
CA GLN A 145 -14.48 2.32 -4.85
C GLN A 145 -15.33 1.90 -6.06
N ALA A 146 -14.72 1.32 -7.09
CA ALA A 146 -15.42 0.87 -8.28
C ALA A 146 -16.33 -0.32 -7.98
N GLN A 147 -15.87 -1.31 -7.20
CA GLN A 147 -16.68 -2.44 -6.75
C GLN A 147 -17.94 -2.00 -6.03
N SER A 148 -17.78 -1.11 -5.04
CA SER A 148 -18.90 -0.59 -4.25
C SER A 148 -19.85 0.25 -5.12
N ARG A 149 -19.32 1.11 -5.99
CA ARG A 149 -20.10 2.06 -6.80
C ARG A 149 -20.91 1.38 -7.89
N PHE A 150 -20.29 0.43 -8.60
CA PHE A 150 -20.88 -0.24 -9.76
C PHE A 150 -21.49 -1.60 -9.40
N LYS A 151 -21.35 -2.03 -8.12
CA LYS A 151 -21.84 -3.31 -7.63
C LYS A 151 -21.39 -4.47 -8.52
N THR A 152 -20.10 -4.48 -8.88
CA THR A 152 -19.55 -5.49 -9.75
C THR A 152 -19.42 -6.84 -9.03
N ASP A 153 -19.41 -7.92 -9.81
CA ASP A 153 -19.25 -9.28 -9.31
C ASP A 153 -17.79 -9.49 -8.84
N ARG A 154 -17.60 -9.72 -7.54
CA ARG A 154 -16.27 -9.97 -6.96
C ARG A 154 -15.59 -11.22 -7.49
N LYS A 155 -16.33 -12.19 -7.98
CA LYS A 155 -15.77 -13.41 -8.58
C LYS A 155 -15.23 -13.17 -9.99
N ARG A 156 -15.70 -12.12 -10.68
CA ARG A 156 -15.31 -11.78 -12.03
C ARG A 156 -14.57 -10.45 -12.08
N THR A 157 -13.47 -10.42 -11.36
CA THR A 157 -12.54 -9.28 -11.34
C THR A 157 -11.21 -9.69 -11.96
N TYR A 158 -10.68 -8.84 -12.81
CA TYR A 158 -9.46 -9.08 -13.58
C TYR A 158 -8.52 -7.90 -13.47
N LEU A 159 -7.22 -8.16 -13.56
CA LEU A 159 -6.19 -7.13 -13.48
C LEU A 159 -5.30 -7.19 -14.73
N THR A 160 -5.07 -6.05 -15.37
CA THR A 160 -4.17 -5.95 -16.51
C THR A 160 -3.47 -4.60 -16.54
N GLY A 161 -2.51 -4.43 -17.42
CA GLY A 161 -1.81 -3.18 -17.64
C GLY A 161 -0.66 -3.37 -18.60
N HIS A 162 -0.20 -2.26 -19.21
CA HIS A 162 0.87 -2.26 -20.19
C HIS A 162 2.09 -1.49 -19.67
N SER A 163 3.30 -1.96 -20.00
CA SER A 163 4.55 -1.30 -19.62
C SER A 163 4.71 -1.20 -18.10
N MET A 164 4.82 0.01 -17.55
CA MET A 164 4.76 0.26 -16.10
C MET A 164 3.48 -0.35 -15.48
N GLY A 165 2.34 -0.34 -16.21
CA GLY A 165 1.11 -1.00 -15.79
C GLY A 165 1.22 -2.54 -15.83
N GLY A 166 2.01 -3.10 -16.73
CA GLY A 166 2.35 -4.52 -16.77
C GLY A 166 3.19 -4.94 -15.56
N HIS A 167 4.17 -4.12 -15.16
CA HIS A 167 4.86 -4.26 -13.89
C HIS A 167 3.89 -4.21 -12.70
N GLY A 168 3.01 -3.19 -12.67
CA GLY A 168 1.98 -3.07 -11.64
C GLY A 168 1.05 -4.28 -11.59
N THR A 169 0.74 -4.89 -12.74
CA THR A 169 -0.06 -6.13 -12.83
C THR A 169 0.64 -7.30 -12.15
N TRP A 170 1.92 -7.50 -12.41
CA TRP A 170 2.74 -8.47 -11.69
C TRP A 170 2.81 -8.19 -10.21
N HIS A 171 3.10 -6.94 -9.84
CA HIS A 171 3.27 -6.50 -8.45
C HIS A 171 2.00 -6.68 -7.62
N ILE A 172 0.87 -6.12 -8.08
CA ILE A 172 -0.41 -6.18 -7.37
C ILE A 172 -1.00 -7.60 -7.43
N GLY A 173 -0.91 -8.29 -8.57
CA GLY A 173 -1.42 -9.65 -8.73
C GLY A 173 -0.75 -10.64 -7.78
N THR A 174 0.58 -10.58 -7.64
CA THR A 174 1.30 -11.47 -6.70
C THR A 174 1.07 -11.11 -5.23
N LEU A 175 0.82 -9.84 -4.90
CA LEU A 175 0.56 -9.42 -3.51
C LEU A 175 -0.88 -9.73 -3.06
N PHE A 176 -1.86 -9.73 -3.98
CA PHE A 176 -3.28 -9.90 -3.67
C PHE A 176 -3.93 -10.98 -4.56
N PRO A 177 -3.46 -12.23 -4.46
CA PRO A 177 -3.84 -13.30 -5.39
C PRO A 177 -5.30 -13.73 -5.24
N ASP A 178 -5.98 -13.38 -4.15
CA ASP A 178 -7.38 -13.67 -3.88
C ASP A 178 -8.36 -12.53 -4.26
N ARG A 179 -7.87 -11.52 -5.00
CA ARG A 179 -8.70 -10.40 -5.46
C ARG A 179 -9.05 -10.44 -6.94
N PHE A 180 -8.26 -11.15 -7.75
CA PHE A 180 -8.43 -11.21 -9.19
C PHE A 180 -8.51 -12.65 -9.67
N ALA A 181 -9.53 -12.97 -10.48
CA ALA A 181 -9.72 -14.29 -11.05
C ALA A 181 -8.60 -14.64 -12.05
N ALA A 182 -8.17 -13.63 -12.81
CA ALA A 182 -7.02 -13.74 -13.69
C ALA A 182 -6.30 -12.38 -13.82
N ILE A 183 -5.01 -12.45 -14.17
CA ILE A 183 -4.17 -11.28 -14.47
C ILE A 183 -3.61 -11.35 -15.88
N GLY A 184 -3.45 -10.18 -16.51
CA GLY A 184 -2.93 -10.05 -17.87
C GLY A 184 -1.81 -8.99 -17.97
N PRO A 185 -0.59 -9.27 -17.52
CA PRO A 185 0.54 -8.35 -17.67
C PRO A 185 0.95 -8.25 -19.13
N SER A 186 1.01 -7.02 -19.67
CA SER A 186 1.46 -6.73 -21.02
C SER A 186 2.73 -5.90 -20.98
N ALA A 187 3.79 -6.36 -21.63
CA ALA A 187 5.10 -5.71 -21.77
C ALA A 187 5.65 -5.17 -20.43
N GLY A 188 5.39 -5.88 -19.34
CA GLY A 188 5.77 -5.47 -17.98
C GLY A 188 7.08 -6.08 -17.53
N TRP A 189 7.87 -5.31 -16.77
CA TRP A 189 9.07 -5.84 -16.11
C TRP A 189 8.72 -6.53 -14.79
N VAL A 190 9.56 -7.48 -14.40
CA VAL A 190 9.35 -8.30 -13.19
C VAL A 190 9.69 -7.52 -11.92
N SER A 191 10.82 -6.83 -11.94
CA SER A 191 11.29 -6.00 -10.82
C SER A 191 12.21 -4.89 -11.33
N PHE A 192 12.40 -3.83 -10.54
CA PHE A 192 13.41 -2.82 -10.87
C PHE A 192 14.84 -3.38 -10.86
N ALA A 193 15.09 -4.42 -10.08
CA ALA A 193 16.36 -5.10 -10.07
C ALA A 193 16.67 -5.74 -11.43
N SER A 194 15.70 -6.44 -12.02
CA SER A 194 15.86 -7.09 -13.32
C SER A 194 15.81 -6.12 -14.51
N TYR A 195 15.02 -5.05 -14.43
CA TYR A 195 14.81 -4.10 -15.51
C TYR A 195 15.88 -2.99 -15.57
N ALA A 196 16.20 -2.37 -14.43
CA ALA A 196 17.09 -1.22 -14.36
C ALA A 196 18.51 -1.54 -13.83
N GLY A 197 18.82 -2.81 -13.63
CA GLY A 197 20.12 -3.23 -13.10
C GLY A 197 20.40 -2.79 -11.66
N ARG A 198 19.41 -2.25 -10.97
CA ARG A 198 19.55 -1.69 -9.60
C ARG A 198 19.69 -2.76 -8.51
N GLY A 199 19.69 -4.03 -8.88
CA GLY A 199 19.69 -5.14 -7.93
C GLY A 199 20.95 -6.01 -7.91
N ALA A 200 21.85 -5.84 -8.88
CA ALA A 200 22.97 -6.74 -9.10
C ALA A 200 24.25 -6.41 -8.30
N SER A 201 24.23 -5.43 -7.39
CA SER A 201 25.33 -5.29 -6.46
C SER A 201 25.32 -6.50 -5.52
N ASN A 202 26.40 -7.28 -5.54
CA ASN A 202 26.71 -8.34 -4.57
C ASN A 202 26.84 -7.72 -3.17
N LEU A 203 25.71 -7.33 -2.58
CA LEU A 203 25.69 -6.79 -1.24
C LEU A 203 25.80 -7.98 -0.28
N GLN A 204 27.03 -8.33 0.06
CA GLN A 204 27.29 -9.40 1.02
C GLN A 204 27.34 -8.86 2.45
N ASP A 205 27.47 -7.55 2.64
CA ASP A 205 27.52 -6.97 3.97
C ASP A 205 26.12 -6.97 4.65
N PRO A 206 26.07 -7.27 5.95
CA PRO A 206 24.82 -7.40 6.69
C PRO A 206 23.98 -6.11 6.73
N VAL A 207 24.63 -4.93 6.77
CA VAL A 207 23.92 -3.62 6.81
C VAL A 207 23.17 -3.39 5.51
N SER A 208 23.82 -3.60 4.35
CA SER A 208 23.16 -3.50 3.04
C SER A 208 22.01 -4.47 2.89
N GLN A 209 22.13 -5.71 3.39
CA GLN A 209 21.05 -6.70 3.38
C GLN A 209 19.86 -6.22 4.21
N LEU A 210 20.11 -5.71 5.43
CA LEU A 210 19.06 -5.19 6.31
C LEU A 210 18.36 -3.97 5.69
N LEU A 211 19.12 -3.03 5.11
CA LEU A 211 18.56 -1.83 4.46
C LEU A 211 17.70 -2.17 3.22
N ARG A 212 17.87 -3.33 2.62
CA ARG A 212 17.05 -3.79 1.48
C ARG A 212 15.72 -4.39 1.88
N ARG A 213 15.55 -4.89 3.08
CA ARG A 213 14.30 -5.56 3.50
C ARG A 213 13.05 -4.71 3.27
N PRO A 214 13.02 -3.39 3.57
CA PRO A 214 11.87 -2.55 3.29
C PRO A 214 11.48 -2.46 1.81
N LEU A 215 12.37 -2.89 0.89
CA LEU A 215 12.14 -2.94 -0.56
C LEU A 215 11.60 -4.29 -1.03
N GLY A 216 11.40 -5.25 -0.15
CA GLY A 216 10.96 -6.62 -0.48
C GLY A 216 9.64 -6.68 -1.24
N ALA A 217 8.80 -5.64 -1.15
CA ALA A 217 7.57 -5.52 -1.93
C ALA A 217 7.83 -5.43 -3.44
N SER A 218 8.97 -4.92 -3.89
CA SER A 218 9.34 -4.79 -5.30
C SER A 218 9.83 -6.10 -5.94
N ASP A 219 10.10 -7.14 -5.15
CA ASP A 219 10.56 -8.44 -5.66
C ASP A 219 9.41 -9.37 -6.00
N THR A 220 8.94 -9.33 -7.23
CA THR A 220 7.83 -10.15 -7.72
C THR A 220 8.20 -11.63 -7.81
N LEU A 221 9.44 -11.96 -8.20
CA LEU A 221 9.87 -13.36 -8.33
C LEU A 221 9.83 -14.11 -7.01
N ALA A 222 10.16 -13.46 -5.91
CA ALA A 222 10.08 -14.07 -4.57
C ALA A 222 8.64 -14.49 -4.18
N ARG A 223 7.63 -14.00 -4.92
CA ARG A 223 6.21 -14.25 -4.65
C ARG A 223 5.46 -14.90 -5.82
N VAL A 224 6.15 -15.36 -6.84
CA VAL A 224 5.50 -15.94 -8.04
C VAL A 224 4.57 -17.12 -7.69
N SER A 225 4.90 -17.90 -6.64
CA SER A 225 4.08 -19.00 -6.14
C SER A 225 2.68 -18.58 -5.65
N ASN A 226 2.48 -17.30 -5.32
CA ASN A 226 1.18 -16.76 -4.92
C ASN A 226 0.14 -16.86 -6.05
N LEU A 227 0.59 -16.89 -7.31
CA LEU A 227 -0.28 -16.98 -8.48
C LEU A 227 -0.93 -18.35 -8.68
N LYS A 228 -0.61 -19.35 -7.88
CA LYS A 228 -1.02 -20.75 -8.06
C LYS A 228 -2.51 -20.95 -8.36
N ASN A 229 -3.38 -20.16 -7.77
CA ASN A 229 -4.84 -20.27 -7.89
C ASN A 229 -5.47 -19.18 -8.79
N GLN A 230 -4.66 -18.46 -9.59
CA GLN A 230 -5.09 -17.31 -10.38
C GLN A 230 -4.66 -17.51 -11.83
N GLY A 231 -5.57 -17.34 -12.81
CA GLY A 231 -5.21 -17.42 -14.23
C GLY A 231 -4.19 -16.34 -14.62
N VAL A 232 -3.22 -16.67 -15.48
CA VAL A 232 -2.19 -15.73 -15.94
C VAL A 232 -2.09 -15.69 -17.46
N TYR A 233 -2.28 -14.52 -18.07
CA TYR A 233 -2.10 -14.30 -19.51
C TYR A 233 -0.94 -13.33 -19.76
N ILE A 234 0.20 -13.82 -20.17
CA ILE A 234 1.38 -13.00 -20.45
C ILE A 234 1.34 -12.54 -21.93
N LEU A 235 1.42 -11.22 -22.16
CA LEU A 235 1.44 -10.62 -23.48
C LEU A 235 2.69 -9.75 -23.66
N HIS A 236 3.48 -9.96 -24.73
CA HIS A 236 4.69 -9.16 -24.98
C HIS A 236 5.00 -9.11 -26.49
N GLY A 237 5.56 -8.01 -26.97
CA GLY A 237 6.14 -7.92 -28.30
C GLY A 237 7.56 -8.51 -28.31
N ASP A 238 7.91 -9.33 -29.28
CA ASP A 238 9.24 -9.99 -29.30
C ASP A 238 10.37 -9.05 -29.76
N ALA A 239 10.03 -7.90 -30.35
CA ALA A 239 10.96 -6.83 -30.75
C ALA A 239 10.83 -5.59 -29.85
N ASP A 240 10.38 -5.76 -28.58
CA ASP A 240 10.24 -4.68 -27.61
C ASP A 240 11.62 -4.08 -27.27
N ASP A 241 11.80 -2.80 -27.61
CA ASP A 241 13.04 -2.04 -27.48
C ASP A 241 13.11 -1.23 -26.16
N ASN A 242 12.03 -1.24 -25.36
CA ASN A 242 11.95 -0.52 -24.08
C ASN A 242 11.98 -1.48 -22.89
N VAL A 243 11.05 -2.44 -22.85
CA VAL A 243 11.04 -3.50 -21.84
C VAL A 243 11.43 -4.82 -22.50
N PRO A 244 12.66 -5.33 -22.26
CA PRO A 244 13.12 -6.55 -22.93
C PRO A 244 12.15 -7.72 -22.73
N VAL A 245 11.83 -8.42 -23.81
CA VAL A 245 10.91 -9.58 -23.78
C VAL A 245 11.37 -10.69 -22.83
N ASP A 246 12.65 -10.69 -22.45
CA ASP A 246 13.20 -11.62 -21.46
C ASP A 246 12.56 -11.47 -20.06
N GLN A 247 11.98 -10.32 -19.76
CA GLN A 247 11.17 -10.15 -18.53
C GLN A 247 9.95 -11.10 -18.55
N ALA A 248 9.23 -11.17 -19.67
CA ALA A 248 8.10 -12.08 -19.85
C ALA A 248 8.54 -13.55 -19.93
N ARG A 249 9.69 -13.83 -20.59
CA ARG A 249 10.26 -15.18 -20.70
C ARG A 249 10.67 -15.72 -19.33
N THR A 250 11.26 -14.90 -18.48
CA THR A 250 11.58 -15.25 -17.09
C THR A 250 10.32 -15.67 -16.32
N MET A 251 9.24 -14.90 -16.39
CA MET A 251 8.00 -15.25 -15.71
C MET A 251 7.35 -16.51 -16.29
N ARG A 252 7.37 -16.70 -17.61
CA ARG A 252 6.94 -17.94 -18.25
C ARG A 252 7.71 -19.14 -17.71
N GLU A 253 9.02 -19.04 -17.60
CA GLU A 253 9.86 -20.11 -17.07
C GLU A 253 9.51 -20.42 -15.62
N GLU A 254 9.35 -19.42 -14.77
CA GLU A 254 8.98 -19.63 -13.37
C GLU A 254 7.59 -20.27 -13.21
N LEU A 255 6.59 -19.77 -13.95
CA LEU A 255 5.23 -20.35 -13.92
C LEU A 255 5.21 -21.79 -14.42
N SER A 256 6.00 -22.13 -15.43
CA SER A 256 6.05 -23.49 -16.01
C SER A 256 6.44 -24.57 -14.98
N LYS A 257 7.09 -24.19 -13.88
CA LYS A 257 7.55 -25.12 -12.83
C LYS A 257 6.41 -25.63 -11.93
N PHE A 258 5.30 -24.89 -11.83
CA PHE A 258 4.26 -25.23 -10.84
C PHE A 258 2.83 -24.84 -11.23
N HIS A 259 2.64 -23.94 -12.20
CA HIS A 259 1.35 -23.33 -12.48
C HIS A 259 0.65 -24.04 -13.66
N PRO A 260 -0.57 -24.57 -13.49
CA PRO A 260 -1.24 -25.30 -14.57
C PRO A 260 -2.04 -24.41 -15.54
N ASP A 261 -2.30 -23.15 -15.20
CA ASP A 261 -3.31 -22.29 -15.83
C ASP A 261 -2.73 -20.93 -16.25
N TRP A 262 -1.92 -20.96 -17.30
CA TRP A 262 -1.32 -19.75 -17.86
C TRP A 262 -1.21 -19.84 -19.38
N VAL A 263 -1.23 -18.66 -20.01
CA VAL A 263 -1.02 -18.48 -21.44
C VAL A 263 0.15 -17.52 -21.66
N TYR A 264 0.98 -17.81 -22.63
CA TYR A 264 2.09 -16.96 -23.04
C TYR A 264 1.95 -16.59 -24.52
N LYS A 265 1.93 -15.29 -24.83
CA LYS A 265 1.85 -14.78 -26.19
C LYS A 265 2.97 -13.77 -26.43
N GLU A 266 3.93 -14.12 -27.28
CA GLU A 266 4.80 -13.16 -27.95
C GLU A 266 4.15 -12.73 -29.27
N GLN A 267 4.05 -11.41 -29.49
CA GLN A 267 3.57 -10.89 -30.77
C GLN A 267 4.77 -10.68 -31.70
N PRO A 268 4.86 -11.44 -32.83
CA PRO A 268 6.01 -11.39 -33.72
C PRO A 268 6.23 -10.02 -34.35
N GLY A 269 7.48 -9.52 -34.31
CA GLY A 269 7.89 -8.24 -34.87
C GLY A 269 7.30 -7.01 -34.19
N ALA A 270 6.57 -7.17 -33.08
CA ALA A 270 5.98 -6.05 -32.36
C ALA A 270 6.99 -5.45 -31.39
N GLY A 271 7.11 -4.12 -31.41
CA GLY A 271 7.87 -3.33 -30.46
C GLY A 271 7.13 -3.12 -29.14
N HIS A 272 7.51 -2.08 -28.37
CA HIS A 272 6.89 -1.78 -27.08
C HIS A 272 5.41 -1.41 -27.17
N TRP A 273 5.02 -0.66 -28.22
CA TRP A 273 3.63 -0.26 -28.48
C TRP A 273 3.24 -0.57 -29.92
N TRP A 274 2.26 -1.45 -30.13
CA TRP A 274 1.69 -1.81 -31.44
C TRP A 274 0.21 -1.47 -31.57
N GLY A 275 -0.22 -0.39 -30.92
CA GLY A 275 -1.60 0.09 -30.89
C GLY A 275 -2.38 -0.42 -29.69
N ASN A 276 -3.68 -0.14 -29.66
CA ASN A 276 -4.54 -0.49 -28.52
C ASN A 276 -4.54 -1.98 -28.15
N GLN A 277 -4.15 -2.83 -29.08
CA GLN A 277 -4.04 -4.28 -28.86
C GLN A 277 -3.00 -4.67 -27.81
N CYS A 278 -2.04 -3.79 -27.47
CA CYS A 278 -1.15 -4.01 -26.33
C CYS A 278 -1.91 -4.15 -25.00
N CYS A 279 -3.12 -3.56 -24.93
CA CYS A 279 -3.97 -3.53 -23.76
C CYS A 279 -5.28 -4.29 -23.99
N ASP A 280 -5.99 -3.93 -25.07
CA ASP A 280 -7.28 -4.51 -25.44
C ASP A 280 -7.11 -5.71 -26.38
N TRP A 281 -6.42 -6.75 -25.88
CA TRP A 281 -6.13 -7.98 -26.62
C TRP A 281 -7.29 -8.96 -26.52
N PRO A 282 -8.00 -9.30 -27.64
CA PRO A 282 -9.22 -10.11 -27.57
C PRO A 282 -9.04 -11.45 -26.87
N ALA A 283 -7.98 -12.20 -27.19
CA ALA A 283 -7.73 -13.50 -26.59
C ALA A 283 -7.44 -13.43 -25.07
N MET A 284 -6.86 -12.33 -24.58
CA MET A 284 -6.68 -12.10 -23.15
C MET A 284 -8.02 -11.79 -22.46
N ILE A 285 -8.89 -11.02 -23.11
CA ILE A 285 -10.23 -10.72 -22.60
C ILE A 285 -11.08 -12.01 -22.54
N ASP A 286 -11.02 -12.86 -23.58
CA ASP A 286 -11.69 -14.17 -23.60
C ASP A 286 -11.15 -15.09 -22.48
N PHE A 287 -9.84 -15.09 -22.26
CA PHE A 287 -9.22 -15.79 -21.15
C PHE A 287 -9.75 -15.29 -19.80
N PHE A 288 -9.86 -13.98 -19.58
CA PHE A 288 -10.45 -13.41 -18.36
C PHE A 288 -11.87 -13.94 -18.13
N TYR A 289 -12.70 -13.94 -19.16
CA TYR A 289 -14.10 -14.38 -19.04
C TYR A 289 -14.28 -15.85 -18.76
N SER A 290 -13.27 -16.67 -19.03
CA SER A 290 -13.25 -18.11 -18.68
C SER A 290 -12.89 -18.37 -17.22
N HIS A 291 -12.52 -17.32 -16.44
CA HIS A 291 -12.07 -17.43 -15.06
C HIS A 291 -13.03 -16.77 -14.08
N GLU A 292 -13.18 -17.42 -12.93
CA GLU A 292 -13.86 -16.85 -11.75
C GLU A 292 -13.00 -17.13 -10.51
N LEU A 293 -12.94 -16.15 -9.60
CA LEU A 293 -12.32 -16.36 -8.29
C LEU A 293 -13.04 -17.51 -7.56
N PRO A 294 -12.31 -18.51 -7.08
CA PRO A 294 -12.89 -19.55 -6.29
C PRO A 294 -13.48 -18.98 -4.99
N ASP A 295 -14.58 -19.56 -4.53
CA ASP A 295 -15.02 -19.32 -3.16
C ASP A 295 -13.92 -19.75 -2.19
N SER A 296 -13.56 -18.91 -1.23
CA SER A 296 -12.46 -19.20 -0.30
C SER A 296 -12.71 -20.49 0.50
N THR A 297 -13.97 -20.84 0.74
CA THR A 297 -14.34 -22.12 1.38
C THR A 297 -13.97 -23.33 0.53
N GLN A 298 -13.80 -23.15 -0.79
CA GLN A 298 -13.42 -24.21 -1.73
C GLN A 298 -11.91 -24.31 -1.94
N VAL A 299 -11.14 -23.36 -1.46
CA VAL A 299 -9.67 -23.35 -1.57
C VAL A 299 -9.07 -24.27 -0.53
N ASN A 300 -8.43 -25.36 -0.98
CA ASN A 300 -7.79 -26.33 -0.10
C ASN A 300 -6.28 -26.12 0.01
N THR A 301 -5.67 -25.47 -0.96
CA THR A 301 -4.22 -25.25 -1.02
C THR A 301 -3.94 -23.77 -1.11
N ILE A 302 -3.14 -23.24 -0.18
CA ILE A 302 -2.61 -21.87 -0.23
C ILE A 302 -1.09 -21.95 -0.24
N ARG A 303 -0.48 -21.21 -1.17
CA ARG A 303 0.95 -20.91 -1.22
C ARG A 303 1.06 -19.41 -1.21
N PHE A 304 1.55 -18.84 -0.12
CA PHE A 304 1.57 -17.38 0.05
C PHE A 304 2.90 -16.91 0.60
N ALA A 305 3.47 -15.95 -0.09
CA ALA A 305 4.69 -15.26 0.28
C ALA A 305 4.42 -13.76 0.36
N THR A 306 4.90 -13.08 1.40
CA THR A 306 4.71 -11.65 1.59
C THR A 306 5.92 -10.99 2.24
N PRO A 307 6.27 -9.74 1.86
CA PRO A 307 7.33 -9.00 2.54
C PRO A 307 6.92 -8.51 3.94
N GLY A 308 5.64 -8.59 4.27
CA GLY A 308 5.10 -8.26 5.58
C GLY A 308 3.63 -7.88 5.56
N PRO A 309 2.94 -7.94 6.71
CA PRO A 309 1.51 -7.70 6.80
C PRO A 309 1.09 -6.27 6.43
N HIS A 310 1.97 -5.28 6.50
CA HIS A 310 1.74 -3.90 6.07
C HIS A 310 1.57 -3.78 4.54
N VAL A 311 2.14 -4.72 3.79
CA VAL A 311 2.03 -4.75 2.31
C VAL A 311 0.87 -5.62 1.89
N SER A 312 0.84 -6.88 2.38
CA SER A 312 -0.16 -7.88 2.04
C SER A 312 -0.24 -8.93 3.14
N SER A 313 -1.33 -8.93 3.90
CA SER A 313 -1.50 -9.80 5.07
C SER A 313 -2.39 -11.00 4.84
N GLU A 314 -3.16 -11.04 3.74
CA GLU A 314 -4.26 -11.99 3.58
C GLU A 314 -4.19 -12.75 2.26
N CYS A 315 -4.61 -14.02 2.32
CA CYS A 315 -4.86 -14.85 1.14
C CYS A 315 -5.96 -15.87 1.47
N HIS A 316 -7.15 -15.74 0.88
CA HIS A 316 -8.32 -16.55 1.15
C HIS A 316 -8.66 -16.59 2.66
N TRP A 317 -8.56 -17.76 3.30
CA TRP A 317 -8.86 -17.94 4.72
C TRP A 317 -7.64 -17.76 5.65
N PHE A 318 -6.46 -17.51 5.09
CA PHE A 318 -5.23 -17.19 5.83
C PHE A 318 -5.10 -15.69 6.09
N THR A 319 -4.54 -15.32 7.24
CA THR A 319 -4.07 -13.96 7.54
C THR A 319 -2.78 -13.99 8.34
N LEU A 320 -1.77 -13.21 7.91
CA LEU A 320 -0.51 -13.01 8.63
C LEU A 320 -0.70 -11.96 9.72
N GLY A 321 -0.35 -12.29 10.94
CA GLY A 321 -0.36 -11.36 12.07
C GLY A 321 0.97 -10.64 12.22
N CYS A 322 2.06 -11.40 12.45
CA CYS A 322 3.38 -10.84 12.66
C CYS A 322 4.50 -11.75 12.13
N GLN A 323 5.62 -11.11 11.76
CA GLN A 323 6.85 -11.78 11.34
C GLN A 323 7.80 -11.97 12.52
N GLN A 324 8.66 -13.00 12.48
CA GLN A 324 9.76 -13.18 13.43
C GLN A 324 10.87 -12.14 13.18
N LYS A 325 11.26 -11.96 11.91
CA LYS A 325 12.17 -10.91 11.46
C LYS A 325 11.41 -9.93 10.58
N ILE A 326 11.38 -8.69 11.00
CA ILE A 326 10.58 -7.63 10.38
C ILE A 326 11.07 -7.34 8.96
N ALA A 327 10.09 -7.17 8.03
CA ALA A 327 10.32 -6.87 6.62
C ALA A 327 11.17 -7.91 5.85
N GLU A 328 11.47 -9.08 6.45
CA GLU A 328 12.03 -10.23 5.74
C GLU A 328 10.87 -11.07 5.16
N LEU A 329 11.09 -11.70 4.01
CA LEU A 329 10.03 -12.48 3.35
C LEU A 329 9.47 -13.56 4.28
N SER A 330 8.15 -13.56 4.45
CA SER A 330 7.41 -14.64 5.12
C SER A 330 6.75 -15.52 4.10
N THR A 331 6.79 -16.84 4.32
CA THR A 331 6.09 -17.81 3.47
C THR A 331 5.23 -18.75 4.30
N ILE A 332 4.10 -19.14 3.71
CA ILE A 332 3.25 -20.19 4.27
C ILE A 332 2.75 -21.12 3.16
N GLU A 333 2.80 -22.41 3.45
CA GLU A 333 2.17 -23.45 2.65
C GLU A 333 1.08 -24.08 3.49
N LEU A 334 -0.15 -24.07 2.99
CA LEU A 334 -1.31 -24.64 3.66
C LEU A 334 -1.98 -25.65 2.76
N ASP A 335 -2.25 -26.83 3.31
CA ASP A 335 -3.04 -27.89 2.66
C ASP A 335 -4.14 -28.36 3.61
N ARG A 336 -5.39 -28.30 3.15
CA ARG A 336 -6.58 -28.64 3.90
C ARG A 336 -7.18 -29.95 3.39
N ASP A 337 -7.35 -30.90 4.28
CA ASP A 337 -8.23 -32.04 4.08
C ASP A 337 -9.60 -31.77 4.70
N ARG A 338 -10.62 -31.67 3.87
CA ARG A 338 -11.99 -31.35 4.30
C ARG A 338 -12.68 -32.53 5.01
N GLN A 339 -12.30 -33.76 4.70
CA GLN A 339 -12.94 -34.94 5.28
C GLN A 339 -12.56 -35.08 6.76
N SER A 340 -11.30 -34.84 7.07
CA SER A 340 -10.78 -34.94 8.45
C SER A 340 -10.73 -33.60 9.18
N ASN A 341 -11.15 -32.48 8.55
CA ASN A 341 -10.93 -31.11 9.07
C ASN A 341 -9.48 -30.85 9.49
N LYS A 342 -8.52 -31.47 8.78
CA LYS A 342 -7.10 -31.32 9.05
C LYS A 342 -6.50 -30.25 8.15
N ILE A 343 -5.69 -29.35 8.74
CA ILE A 343 -4.89 -28.36 8.04
C ILE A 343 -3.42 -28.63 8.34
N THR A 344 -2.63 -28.87 7.30
CA THR A 344 -1.17 -28.95 7.40
C THR A 344 -0.57 -27.63 6.98
N ALA A 345 0.34 -27.10 7.80
CA ALA A 345 1.02 -25.82 7.59
C ALA A 345 2.54 -25.98 7.67
N LYS A 346 3.25 -25.32 6.72
CA LYS A 346 4.69 -25.06 6.81
C LYS A 346 4.91 -23.57 6.77
N THR A 347 5.68 -23.04 7.71
CA THR A 347 5.89 -21.60 7.87
C THR A 347 7.37 -21.24 7.82
N THR A 348 7.66 -20.07 7.26
CA THR A 348 8.97 -19.45 7.34
C THR A 348 8.80 -17.98 7.73
N ASN A 349 9.57 -17.53 8.72
CA ASN A 349 9.55 -16.15 9.22
C ASN A 349 8.15 -15.68 9.67
N ILE A 350 7.37 -16.54 10.31
CA ILE A 350 6.05 -16.21 10.87
C ILE A 350 6.07 -16.41 12.38
N GLU A 351 5.73 -15.36 13.13
CA GLU A 351 5.52 -15.41 14.59
C GLU A 351 4.04 -15.60 14.92
N SER A 352 3.14 -15.02 14.12
CA SER A 352 1.71 -15.07 14.34
C SER A 352 0.93 -15.10 13.04
N TRP A 353 -0.09 -15.95 12.97
CA TRP A 353 -1.03 -16.00 11.84
C TRP A 353 -2.42 -16.44 12.29
N GLY A 354 -3.42 -16.23 11.44
CA GLY A 354 -4.81 -16.51 11.75
C GLY A 354 -5.54 -17.27 10.65
N ILE A 355 -6.56 -18.01 11.07
CA ILE A 355 -7.54 -18.71 10.22
C ILE A 355 -8.86 -17.95 10.30
N ARG A 356 -9.29 -17.32 9.19
CA ARG A 356 -10.58 -16.64 9.10
C ARG A 356 -11.69 -17.67 8.85
N LEU A 357 -12.44 -17.98 9.88
CA LEU A 357 -13.41 -19.10 9.84
C LEU A 357 -14.53 -18.87 8.84
N ALA A 358 -15.06 -17.65 8.71
CA ALA A 358 -16.07 -17.31 7.71
C ALA A 358 -15.62 -17.48 6.26
N LYS A 359 -14.31 -17.53 6.01
CA LYS A 359 -13.72 -17.81 4.71
C LYS A 359 -13.25 -19.28 4.54
N LEU A 360 -13.07 -19.98 5.65
CA LEU A 360 -12.69 -21.40 5.65
C LEU A 360 -13.89 -22.31 5.57
N LEU A 361 -14.94 -22.03 6.34
CA LEU A 361 -16.10 -22.88 6.56
C LEU A 361 -17.35 -22.32 5.86
N SER A 362 -18.22 -23.20 5.39
CA SER A 362 -19.52 -22.79 4.85
C SER A 362 -20.42 -22.23 5.95
N VAL A 363 -21.31 -21.31 5.57
CA VAL A 363 -22.35 -20.77 6.49
C VAL A 363 -23.25 -21.88 7.06
N ASP A 364 -23.40 -23.00 6.34
CA ASP A 364 -24.20 -24.17 6.74
C ASP A 364 -23.44 -25.14 7.67
N THR A 365 -22.20 -24.80 8.05
CA THR A 365 -21.39 -25.66 8.93
C THR A 365 -22.07 -25.76 10.30
N LYS A 366 -22.33 -26.99 10.74
CA LYS A 366 -22.89 -27.24 12.08
C LYS A 366 -21.84 -26.95 13.13
N LEU A 367 -22.18 -26.07 14.07
CA LEU A 367 -21.33 -25.73 15.20
C LEU A 367 -21.78 -26.48 16.47
N PRO A 368 -20.88 -26.75 17.45
CA PRO A 368 -19.45 -26.45 17.43
C PRO A 368 -18.66 -27.36 16.47
N VAL A 369 -17.51 -26.87 16.00
CA VAL A 369 -16.57 -27.61 15.16
C VAL A 369 -15.17 -27.55 15.74
N SER A 370 -14.35 -28.59 15.50
CA SER A 370 -12.93 -28.62 15.85
C SER A 370 -12.07 -28.61 14.59
N LEU A 371 -10.89 -28.00 14.66
CA LEU A 371 -9.87 -28.02 13.62
C LEU A 371 -8.64 -28.76 14.12
N ASN A 372 -8.18 -29.73 13.31
CA ASN A 372 -6.94 -30.45 13.56
C ASN A 372 -5.82 -29.78 12.75
N LEU A 373 -4.83 -29.22 13.41
CA LEU A 373 -3.72 -28.50 12.80
C LEU A 373 -2.43 -29.31 12.94
N GLN A 374 -1.65 -29.36 11.87
CA GLN A 374 -0.27 -29.85 11.90
C GLN A 374 0.62 -28.73 11.36
N ILE A 375 1.32 -28.01 12.24
CA ILE A 375 2.08 -26.82 11.91
C ILE A 375 3.56 -27.06 12.18
N ASP A 376 4.41 -27.02 11.15
CA ASP A 376 5.85 -27.26 11.24
C ASP A 376 6.18 -28.59 11.99
N GLY A 377 5.32 -29.61 11.79
CA GLY A 377 5.43 -30.92 12.43
C GLY A 377 4.75 -31.04 13.81
N GLN A 378 4.31 -29.94 14.41
CA GLN A 378 3.56 -29.94 15.69
C GLN A 378 2.07 -30.17 15.43
N GLU A 379 1.46 -31.06 16.20
CA GLU A 379 0.00 -31.24 16.22
C GLU A 379 -0.64 -30.30 17.25
N LEU A 380 -1.77 -29.70 16.87
CA LEU A 380 -2.57 -28.80 17.70
C LEU A 380 -4.04 -28.98 17.34
N VAL A 381 -4.90 -29.13 18.33
CA VAL A 381 -6.35 -29.19 18.16
C VAL A 381 -6.98 -27.91 18.68
N ILE A 382 -7.82 -27.27 17.87
CA ILE A 382 -8.65 -26.14 18.27
C ILE A 382 -10.07 -26.67 18.45
N GLU A 383 -10.52 -26.73 19.68
CA GLU A 383 -11.83 -27.25 20.04
C GLU A 383 -12.87 -26.15 20.21
N ASP A 384 -14.15 -26.52 20.26
CA ASP A 384 -15.29 -25.67 20.65
C ASP A 384 -15.41 -24.35 19.85
N ILE A 385 -15.20 -24.42 18.54
CA ILE A 385 -15.44 -23.29 17.66
C ILE A 385 -16.96 -23.09 17.52
N ASN A 386 -17.49 -22.07 18.19
CA ASN A 386 -18.93 -21.82 18.31
C ASN A 386 -19.45 -20.70 17.40
N THR A 387 -18.58 -20.01 16.66
CA THR A 387 -18.95 -18.93 15.73
C THR A 387 -18.03 -18.91 14.51
N LEU A 388 -18.58 -18.54 13.37
CA LEU A 388 -17.80 -18.32 12.14
C LEU A 388 -17.23 -16.91 12.04
N ASP A 389 -17.78 -15.95 12.78
CA ASP A 389 -17.38 -14.52 12.72
C ASP A 389 -16.11 -14.20 13.53
N GLN A 390 -15.20 -15.17 13.60
CA GLN A 390 -13.94 -14.98 14.31
C GLN A 390 -12.74 -15.46 13.47
N THR A 391 -11.58 -14.96 13.85
CA THR A 391 -10.29 -15.47 13.38
C THR A 391 -9.65 -16.26 14.51
N VAL A 392 -9.30 -17.51 14.25
CA VAL A 392 -8.50 -18.32 15.15
C VAL A 392 -7.04 -17.90 14.99
N TRP A 393 -6.49 -17.21 15.97
CA TRP A 393 -5.12 -16.77 15.95
C TRP A 393 -4.18 -17.79 16.59
N LEU A 394 -3.03 -17.98 15.97
CA LEU A 394 -1.96 -18.88 16.36
C LEU A 394 -0.67 -18.07 16.54
N ASP A 395 -0.02 -18.27 17.69
CA ASP A 395 1.24 -17.61 18.03
C ASP A 395 2.35 -18.64 18.26
N LYS A 396 3.55 -18.34 17.79
CA LYS A 396 4.76 -19.12 18.06
C LYS A 396 5.48 -18.56 19.28
N THR A 397 5.54 -19.34 20.35
CA THR A 397 6.21 -18.97 21.61
C THR A 397 7.21 -20.05 21.96
N SER A 398 8.48 -19.68 22.15
CA SER A 398 9.56 -20.64 22.44
C SER A 398 9.57 -21.82 21.46
N ASP A 399 9.48 -21.51 20.17
CA ASP A 399 9.42 -22.43 19.02
C ASP A 399 8.23 -23.40 19.01
N ARG A 400 7.19 -23.15 19.82
CA ARG A 400 5.96 -23.93 19.84
C ARG A 400 4.75 -23.10 19.42
N TRP A 401 3.91 -23.69 18.59
CA TRP A 401 2.64 -23.12 18.19
C TRP A 401 1.58 -23.33 19.26
N GLN A 402 0.80 -22.29 19.53
CA GLN A 402 -0.34 -22.34 20.45
C GLN A 402 -1.45 -21.41 19.96
N GLN A 403 -2.69 -21.72 20.34
CA GLN A 403 -3.79 -20.79 20.12
C GLN A 403 -3.57 -19.54 20.98
N ARG A 404 -3.75 -18.38 20.37
CA ARG A 404 -3.62 -17.10 21.07
C ARG A 404 -4.64 -16.98 22.18
N SER A 405 -4.19 -16.61 23.37
CA SER A 405 -5.08 -16.18 24.44
C SER A 405 -5.78 -14.86 24.06
N ALA A 406 -7.05 -14.71 24.44
CA ALA A 406 -7.83 -13.50 24.18
C ALA A 406 -7.20 -12.21 24.76
N SER A 407 -6.31 -12.33 25.74
CA SER A 407 -5.63 -11.21 26.40
C SER A 407 -4.40 -10.70 25.65
N ARG A 408 -3.88 -11.43 24.66
CA ARG A 408 -2.70 -11.01 23.90
C ARG A 408 -3.10 -10.18 22.69
N VAL A 409 -2.88 -8.87 22.74
CA VAL A 409 -2.95 -7.98 21.60
C VAL A 409 -1.54 -7.93 20.98
N PRO A 410 -1.35 -8.25 19.69
CA PRO A 410 -0.06 -8.04 19.04
C PRO A 410 0.25 -6.55 19.04
N SER A 411 1.46 -6.18 19.36
CA SER A 411 1.88 -4.77 19.29
C SER A 411 2.21 -4.34 17.85
N ARG A 412 2.62 -5.29 16.97
CA ARG A 412 2.76 -5.09 15.53
C ARG A 412 1.70 -5.90 14.79
N ASP A 413 0.73 -5.24 14.22
CA ASP A 413 -0.27 -5.78 13.30
C ASP A 413 -0.19 -5.07 11.94
N ALA A 414 -1.04 -5.42 10.99
CA ALA A 414 -1.03 -4.82 9.66
C ALA A 414 -1.24 -3.29 9.66
N ALA A 415 -1.90 -2.73 10.68
CA ALA A 415 -2.17 -1.30 10.81
C ALA A 415 -1.00 -0.53 11.45
N HIS A 416 -0.25 -1.18 12.35
CA HIS A 416 0.83 -0.58 13.15
C HIS A 416 2.17 -1.30 12.91
N TYR A 417 2.38 -1.77 11.68
CA TYR A 417 3.54 -2.62 11.43
C TYR A 417 4.88 -1.85 11.43
N GLY A 418 4.95 -0.61 10.94
CA GLY A 418 6.18 0.03 10.47
C GLY A 418 6.40 -0.57 9.06
N VAL A 419 7.39 -0.42 8.37
CA VAL A 419 8.66 0.26 8.42
C VAL A 419 8.51 1.79 8.33
N PHE A 420 9.61 2.54 8.24
CA PHE A 420 9.59 4.01 8.30
C PHE A 420 8.57 4.67 7.34
N LYS A 421 8.52 4.24 6.06
CA LYS A 421 7.60 4.82 5.07
C LYS A 421 6.11 4.58 5.36
N GLU A 422 5.76 3.58 6.16
CA GLU A 422 4.37 3.33 6.55
C GLU A 422 3.77 4.49 7.38
N ALA A 423 4.61 5.32 8.00
CA ALA A 423 4.14 6.52 8.68
C ALA A 423 3.52 7.56 7.73
N PHE A 424 3.80 7.49 6.42
CA PHE A 424 3.28 8.41 5.41
C PHE A 424 1.94 7.93 4.80
N ARG A 425 1.08 7.39 5.66
CA ARG A 425 -0.30 6.94 5.39
C ARG A 425 -1.26 7.54 6.43
N ASN A 426 -2.53 7.13 6.38
CA ASN A 426 -3.55 7.45 7.38
C ASN A 426 -3.71 8.96 7.59
N ARG A 427 -3.84 9.71 6.47
CA ARG A 427 -3.97 11.17 6.49
C ARG A 427 -2.85 11.83 7.30
N PHE A 428 -1.63 11.37 7.09
CA PHE A 428 -0.46 11.84 7.83
C PHE A 428 -0.33 13.37 7.83
N MET A 429 0.36 13.89 8.83
CA MET A 429 0.66 15.31 8.96
C MET A 429 2.15 15.53 9.20
N LEU A 430 2.64 16.68 8.74
CA LEU A 430 4.03 17.10 8.90
C LEU A 430 4.07 18.13 10.02
N VAL A 431 4.83 17.85 11.08
CA VAL A 431 4.92 18.71 12.28
C VAL A 431 6.35 19.19 12.44
N TYR A 432 6.58 20.46 12.12
CA TYR A 432 7.90 21.08 12.25
C TYR A 432 8.09 21.77 13.60
N GLY A 433 9.30 21.67 14.15
CA GLY A 433 9.67 22.30 15.42
C GLY A 433 9.83 23.81 15.31
N THR A 434 9.62 24.51 16.43
CA THR A 434 9.74 25.98 16.53
C THR A 434 10.60 26.44 17.71
N ALA A 435 11.18 25.51 18.48
CA ALA A 435 11.96 25.82 19.68
C ALA A 435 13.49 25.86 19.43
N GLY A 436 13.91 25.74 18.18
CA GLY A 436 15.31 25.88 17.79
C GLY A 436 15.76 27.31 17.62
N ASP A 437 17.02 27.48 17.19
CA ASP A 437 17.47 28.81 16.71
C ASP A 437 16.83 29.14 15.35
N GLU A 438 17.08 30.34 14.84
CA GLU A 438 16.48 30.82 13.58
C GLU A 438 16.81 29.90 12.41
N SER A 439 18.04 29.42 12.29
CA SER A 439 18.49 28.55 11.19
C SER A 439 17.86 27.15 11.27
N GLU A 440 17.74 26.59 12.47
CA GLU A 440 17.07 25.33 12.74
C GLU A 440 15.58 25.43 12.41
N ASN A 441 14.90 26.48 12.88
CA ASN A 441 13.48 26.69 12.64
C ASN A 441 13.18 26.91 11.15
N GLN A 442 14.03 27.69 10.45
CA GLN A 442 13.92 27.88 8.99
C GLN A 442 14.11 26.56 8.23
N TRP A 443 15.07 25.72 8.64
CA TRP A 443 15.28 24.44 8.00
C TRP A 443 14.07 23.51 8.21
N MET A 444 13.57 23.36 9.43
CA MET A 444 12.45 22.47 9.73
C MET A 444 11.19 22.84 8.94
N LEU A 445 10.85 24.12 8.91
CA LEU A 445 9.73 24.62 8.10
C LEU A 445 9.98 24.40 6.60
N GLY A 446 11.20 24.69 6.13
CA GLY A 446 11.59 24.52 4.73
C GLY A 446 11.50 23.05 4.30
N LYS A 447 11.99 22.13 5.13
CA LYS A 447 11.94 20.68 4.88
C LYS A 447 10.51 20.16 4.85
N ALA A 448 9.69 20.54 5.83
CA ALA A 448 8.28 20.13 5.88
C ALA A 448 7.51 20.62 4.63
N ARG A 449 7.74 21.87 4.20
CA ARG A 449 7.15 22.41 2.96
C ARG A 449 7.65 21.67 1.71
N TYR A 450 8.95 21.43 1.62
CA TYR A 450 9.54 20.70 0.50
C TYR A 450 8.94 19.29 0.38
N ASP A 451 8.79 18.57 1.48
CA ASP A 451 8.21 17.25 1.48
C ASP A 451 6.71 17.28 1.12
N ALA A 452 5.97 18.26 1.61
CA ALA A 452 4.57 18.49 1.23
C ALA A 452 4.42 18.78 -0.28
N GLU A 453 5.29 19.63 -0.84
CA GLU A 453 5.31 19.97 -2.28
C GLU A 453 5.76 18.76 -3.12
N THR A 454 6.74 17.99 -2.64
CA THR A 454 7.20 16.76 -3.31
C THR A 454 6.09 15.72 -3.37
N PHE A 455 5.36 15.53 -2.28
CA PHE A 455 4.22 14.60 -2.25
C PHE A 455 3.09 15.07 -3.16
N TRP A 456 2.79 16.36 -3.20
CA TRP A 456 1.84 16.92 -4.16
C TRP A 456 2.31 16.73 -5.60
N TYR A 457 3.58 17.04 -5.90
CA TYR A 457 4.13 16.95 -7.24
C TYR A 457 4.17 15.50 -7.74
N ARG A 458 4.63 14.58 -6.91
CA ARG A 458 4.78 13.16 -7.26
C ARG A 458 3.46 12.40 -7.28
N GLY A 459 2.58 12.70 -6.35
CA GLY A 459 1.40 11.87 -6.06
C GLY A 459 0.08 12.61 -6.00
N ASN A 460 -0.01 13.85 -6.52
CA ASN A 460 -1.23 14.66 -6.35
C ASN A 460 -1.72 14.68 -4.90
N GLY A 461 -0.77 14.58 -3.95
CA GLY A 461 -1.04 14.41 -2.54
C GLY A 461 -1.52 15.67 -1.83
N SER A 462 -2.12 15.49 -0.67
CA SER A 462 -2.52 16.55 0.24
C SER A 462 -2.03 16.21 1.63
N VAL A 463 -1.33 17.14 2.28
CA VAL A 463 -0.83 16.93 3.64
C VAL A 463 -0.92 18.21 4.45
N ASP A 464 -1.34 18.08 5.71
CA ASP A 464 -1.29 19.17 6.67
C ASP A 464 0.14 19.38 7.14
N CYS A 465 0.59 20.65 7.12
CA CYS A 465 1.92 21.07 7.57
C CYS A 465 1.73 22.08 8.71
N TRP A 466 1.99 21.65 9.95
CA TRP A 466 1.75 22.43 11.16
C TRP A 466 3.05 22.66 11.96
N SER A 467 3.07 23.75 12.72
CA SER A 467 4.08 23.87 13.77
C SER A 467 3.77 22.91 14.93
N ASP A 468 4.79 22.59 15.72
CA ASP A 468 4.64 21.82 16.95
C ASP A 468 3.64 22.48 17.92
N GLN A 469 3.63 23.81 18.02
CA GLN A 469 2.67 24.57 18.81
C GLN A 469 1.23 24.41 18.31
N GLN A 470 1.00 24.46 16.99
CA GLN A 470 -0.32 24.22 16.39
C GLN A 470 -0.79 22.79 16.65
N TYR A 471 0.12 21.83 16.50
CA TYR A 471 -0.19 20.42 16.81
C TYR A 471 -0.63 20.24 18.26
N LEU A 472 0.16 20.74 19.22
CA LEU A 472 -0.11 20.64 20.66
C LEU A 472 -1.44 21.31 21.05
N ALA A 473 -1.73 22.50 20.49
CA ALA A 473 -3.00 23.19 20.73
C ALA A 473 -4.21 22.36 20.27
N ILE A 474 -4.11 21.66 19.13
CA ILE A 474 -5.17 20.80 18.63
C ILE A 474 -5.24 19.50 19.46
N ALA A 475 -4.10 18.90 19.78
CA ALA A 475 -4.04 17.70 20.62
C ALA A 475 -4.70 17.92 21.99
N GLN A 476 -4.57 19.10 22.56
CA GLN A 476 -5.24 19.47 23.81
C GLN A 476 -6.75 19.71 23.62
N LYS A 477 -7.16 20.34 22.52
CA LYS A 477 -8.55 20.76 22.30
C LYS A 477 -9.42 19.63 21.74
N ASP A 478 -8.90 18.86 20.80
CA ASP A 478 -9.63 17.81 20.05
C ASP A 478 -8.69 16.64 19.72
N PRO A 479 -8.29 15.85 20.74
CA PRO A 479 -7.39 14.72 20.54
C PRO A 479 -7.98 13.64 19.61
N ALA A 480 -9.31 13.53 19.55
CA ALA A 480 -10.00 12.53 18.71
C ALA A 480 -9.74 12.76 17.22
N SER A 481 -9.63 14.01 16.78
CA SER A 481 -9.31 14.34 15.37
C SER A 481 -7.92 13.91 14.93
N LEU A 482 -7.04 13.62 15.88
CA LEU A 482 -5.65 13.20 15.65
C LEU A 482 -5.42 11.70 15.91
N ALA A 483 -6.38 11.00 16.52
CA ALA A 483 -6.21 9.64 17.03
C ALA A 483 -5.70 8.67 15.96
N ASP A 484 -6.31 8.69 14.77
CA ASP A 484 -6.03 7.75 13.67
C ASP A 484 -5.08 8.32 12.61
N ARG A 485 -4.50 9.51 12.85
CA ARG A 485 -3.58 10.13 11.91
C ARG A 485 -2.12 9.83 12.26
N ASN A 486 -1.33 9.53 11.25
CA ASN A 486 0.11 9.42 11.42
C ASN A 486 0.76 10.82 11.51
N VAL A 487 1.89 10.91 12.21
CA VAL A 487 2.61 12.17 12.43
C VAL A 487 4.08 12.03 12.03
N ILE A 488 4.58 12.99 11.27
CA ILE A 488 5.99 13.10 10.89
C ILE A 488 6.59 14.32 11.57
N LEU A 489 7.50 14.09 12.50
CA LEU A 489 8.21 15.15 13.23
C LEU A 489 9.48 15.57 12.47
N TYR A 490 9.72 16.86 12.37
CA TYR A 490 10.98 17.41 11.86
C TYR A 490 11.76 18.04 13.01
N GLY A 491 13.05 17.65 13.14
CA GLY A 491 13.94 18.10 14.20
C GLY A 491 14.31 17.02 15.19
N ASN A 492 14.45 17.38 16.45
CA ASN A 492 14.78 16.49 17.58
C ASN A 492 14.06 16.94 18.85
N GLU A 493 14.23 16.23 19.95
CA GLU A 493 13.55 16.51 21.22
C GLU A 493 13.77 17.94 21.74
N THR A 494 14.95 18.52 21.49
CA THR A 494 15.30 19.87 21.99
C THR A 494 14.52 20.97 21.25
N ILE A 495 14.24 20.78 19.96
CA ILE A 495 13.78 21.85 19.07
C ILE A 495 12.37 21.64 18.52
N ASN A 496 11.76 20.45 18.74
CA ASN A 496 10.38 20.14 18.39
C ASN A 496 9.60 19.76 19.66
N GLN A 497 8.72 20.62 20.12
CA GLN A 497 8.00 20.46 21.39
C GLN A 497 7.01 19.27 21.36
N ALA A 498 6.50 18.88 20.19
CA ALA A 498 5.61 17.73 20.05
C ALA A 498 6.34 16.38 20.25
N TRP A 499 7.68 16.38 20.26
CA TRP A 499 8.48 15.17 20.51
C TRP A 499 8.19 14.55 21.87
N LYS A 500 8.06 15.38 22.91
CA LYS A 500 7.81 14.93 24.28
C LYS A 500 6.45 14.24 24.46
N ASP A 501 5.46 14.64 23.66
CA ASP A 501 4.13 13.99 23.70
C ASP A 501 4.10 12.69 22.91
N LEU A 502 4.81 12.65 21.78
CA LEU A 502 4.69 11.58 20.79
C LEU A 502 5.78 10.50 20.93
N LEU A 503 7.00 10.88 21.34
CA LEU A 503 8.17 10.00 21.38
C LEU A 503 8.86 9.92 22.75
N LYS A 504 8.24 10.40 23.84
CA LYS A 504 8.83 10.34 25.20
C LYS A 504 9.21 8.93 25.63
N ASP A 505 8.39 7.94 25.24
CA ASP A 505 8.59 6.53 25.59
C ASP A 505 9.39 5.79 24.51
N SER A 506 9.96 6.51 23.53
CA SER A 506 10.83 5.91 22.53
C SER A 506 12.12 5.44 23.19
N PRO A 507 12.54 4.17 22.97
CA PRO A 507 13.81 3.70 23.49
C PRO A 507 15.02 4.31 22.76
N ILE A 508 14.79 5.09 21.70
CA ILE A 508 15.79 5.89 20.99
C ILE A 508 15.45 7.35 21.18
N GLN A 509 16.40 8.06 21.76
CA GLN A 509 16.31 9.51 22.01
C GLN A 509 17.26 10.25 21.06
N VAL A 510 16.80 11.39 20.56
CA VAL A 510 17.57 12.29 19.67
C VAL A 510 17.44 13.70 20.19
N GLN A 511 18.54 14.30 20.58
CA GLN A 511 18.58 15.67 21.10
C GLN A 511 19.70 16.46 20.42
N ARG A 512 19.76 17.76 20.72
CA ARG A 512 20.86 18.57 20.19
C ARG A 512 22.20 18.05 20.72
N GLY A 513 23.12 17.73 19.79
CA GLY A 513 24.47 17.25 20.08
C GLY A 513 24.60 15.78 20.42
N ALA A 514 23.49 15.02 20.57
CA ALA A 514 23.58 13.62 20.96
C ALA A 514 22.36 12.79 20.50
N TRP A 515 22.61 11.48 20.32
CA TRP A 515 21.57 10.47 20.14
C TRP A 515 21.94 9.20 20.94
N GLY A 516 21.01 8.33 21.20
CA GLY A 516 21.32 7.07 21.88
C GLY A 516 20.10 6.31 22.35
N LYS A 517 20.33 5.16 22.98
CA LYS A 517 19.31 4.42 23.71
C LYS A 517 18.92 5.21 24.96
N SER A 518 17.63 5.12 25.36
CA SER A 518 17.16 5.72 26.62
C SER A 518 18.00 5.18 27.79
N GLY A 519 18.71 6.08 28.49
CA GLY A 519 19.61 5.75 29.58
C GLY A 519 20.91 6.60 29.56
N PRO A 520 21.92 6.23 30.34
CA PRO A 520 23.13 7.05 30.50
C PRO A 520 24.09 7.05 29.29
N GLU A 521 23.84 6.22 28.28
CA GLU A 521 24.74 6.06 27.14
C GLU A 521 24.28 6.89 25.94
N SER A 522 24.52 8.21 26.00
CA SER A 522 24.35 9.09 24.84
C SER A 522 25.63 9.15 24.00
N ILE A 523 25.46 9.02 22.67
CA ILE A 523 26.55 9.15 21.68
C ILE A 523 26.56 10.60 21.20
N HIS A 524 27.68 11.31 21.51
CA HIS A 524 27.86 12.70 21.15
C HIS A 524 28.54 12.82 19.79
N GLU A 525 27.74 12.83 18.73
CA GLU A 525 28.22 12.98 17.35
C GLU A 525 27.17 13.67 16.46
N SER A 526 27.62 14.16 15.30
CA SER A 526 26.74 14.64 14.24
C SER A 526 26.10 13.45 13.54
N ALA A 527 24.76 13.31 13.66
CA ALA A 527 24.01 12.18 13.10
C ALA A 527 22.66 12.60 12.54
N THR A 528 22.38 12.15 11.32
CA THR A 528 21.03 12.17 10.73
C THR A 528 20.25 10.98 11.23
N VAL A 529 19.01 11.16 11.65
CA VAL A 529 18.18 10.10 12.22
C VAL A 529 16.83 10.02 11.51
N LEU A 530 16.49 8.81 11.05
CA LEU A 530 15.11 8.40 10.75
C LEU A 530 14.66 7.44 11.83
N LEU A 531 13.47 7.66 12.36
CA LEU A 531 12.89 6.83 13.43
C LEU A 531 11.39 6.69 13.20
N VAL A 532 10.82 5.50 13.39
CA VAL A 532 9.37 5.28 13.44
C VAL A 532 8.98 4.50 14.68
N ARG A 533 7.83 4.87 15.27
CA ARG A 533 7.25 4.22 16.46
C ARG A 533 5.72 4.18 16.35
N PRO A 534 5.02 3.27 17.04
CA PRO A 534 3.59 3.41 17.25
C PRO A 534 3.31 4.64 18.11
N LYS A 535 2.18 5.28 17.91
CA LYS A 535 1.69 6.32 18.82
C LYS A 535 1.31 5.70 20.16
N THR A 536 1.58 6.41 21.24
CA THR A 536 1.19 5.99 22.60
C THR A 536 -0.31 6.13 22.84
N GLN A 537 -0.99 7.00 22.11
CA GLN A 537 -2.43 7.22 22.18
C GLN A 537 -3.04 7.17 20.76
N GLY A 538 -4.18 6.47 20.64
CA GLY A 538 -4.86 6.27 19.37
C GLY A 538 -4.22 5.19 18.50
N HIS A 539 -4.62 5.16 17.22
CA HIS A 539 -4.16 4.19 16.24
C HIS A 539 -3.32 4.91 15.18
N GLY A 540 -2.04 4.65 15.12
CA GLY A 540 -1.18 5.25 14.12
C GLY A 540 0.30 5.16 14.44
N LEU A 541 1.10 5.70 13.52
CA LEU A 541 2.55 5.77 13.63
C LEU A 541 3.00 7.22 13.82
N VAL A 542 4.10 7.38 14.53
CA VAL A 542 4.88 8.61 14.55
C VAL A 542 6.25 8.33 13.96
N ALA A 543 6.69 9.15 13.01
CA ALA A 543 8.03 9.11 12.49
C ALA A 543 8.76 10.43 12.78
N ALA A 544 10.09 10.37 12.82
CA ALA A 544 10.93 11.53 12.94
C ALA A 544 11.96 11.57 11.81
N ILE A 545 12.12 12.74 11.21
CA ILE A 545 13.19 13.09 10.29
C ILE A 545 13.99 14.20 10.96
N GLY A 546 15.16 13.86 11.46
CA GLY A 546 15.92 14.79 12.28
C GLY A 546 17.42 14.53 12.29
N GLY A 547 18.04 15.04 13.31
CA GLY A 547 19.45 14.86 13.58
C GLY A 547 19.89 15.62 14.80
N THR A 548 21.15 15.44 15.18
CA THR A 548 21.74 16.02 16.38
C THR A 548 22.17 17.48 16.22
N ASP A 549 22.30 17.95 14.98
CA ASP A 549 22.66 19.33 14.63
C ASP A 549 22.10 19.71 13.26
N LEU A 550 22.23 20.99 12.90
CA LEU A 550 21.70 21.51 11.63
C LEU A 550 22.36 20.85 10.39
N GLN A 551 23.65 20.51 10.46
CA GLN A 551 24.34 19.86 9.34
C GLN A 551 23.76 18.47 9.08
N SER A 552 23.61 17.67 10.11
CA SER A 552 23.04 16.32 10.01
C SER A 552 21.56 16.36 9.60
N MET A 553 20.78 17.32 10.13
CA MET A 553 19.40 17.54 9.69
C MET A 553 19.32 17.87 8.20
N ARG A 554 20.18 18.76 7.67
CA ARG A 554 20.26 19.09 6.24
C ARG A 554 20.62 17.91 5.37
N ALA A 555 21.43 16.98 5.86
CA ALA A 555 21.80 15.78 5.13
C ALA A 555 20.57 14.91 4.81
N SER A 556 19.53 14.91 5.64
CA SER A 556 18.27 14.17 5.38
C SER A 556 17.55 14.59 4.08
N ASN A 557 17.86 15.78 3.50
CA ASN A 557 17.31 16.21 2.22
C ASN A 557 17.69 15.29 1.06
N LYS A 558 18.71 14.44 1.22
CA LYS A 558 19.16 13.46 0.22
C LYS A 558 18.58 12.08 0.43
N LEU A 559 17.72 11.89 1.42
CA LEU A 559 16.98 10.65 1.64
C LEU A 559 15.60 10.77 0.95
N PRO A 560 15.42 10.15 -0.24
CA PRO A 560 14.16 10.28 -0.98
C PRO A 560 13.06 9.47 -0.30
N ILE A 561 12.03 10.15 0.19
CA ILE A 561 10.86 9.51 0.80
C ILE A 561 9.81 9.17 -0.27
N PHE A 562 9.41 10.17 -1.06
CA PHE A 562 8.34 10.05 -2.05
C PHE A 562 8.89 9.57 -3.41
N SER A 563 9.51 8.39 -3.40
CA SER A 563 10.01 7.70 -4.60
C SER A 563 9.75 6.21 -4.46
N SER A 564 9.32 5.57 -5.55
CA SER A 564 9.26 4.11 -5.65
C SER A 564 10.66 3.50 -5.57
N GLY A 565 10.73 2.24 -5.13
CA GLY A 565 12.01 1.53 -4.98
C GLY A 565 12.94 2.13 -3.91
N THR A 566 12.40 2.91 -2.97
CA THR A 566 13.10 3.37 -1.76
C THR A 566 12.37 2.89 -0.52
N GLY A 567 13.12 2.53 0.52
CA GLY A 567 12.57 2.09 1.79
C GLY A 567 13.61 2.26 2.89
N TYR A 568 13.14 2.38 4.12
CA TYR A 568 14.01 2.55 5.28
C TYR A 568 13.53 1.65 6.42
N PRO A 569 14.45 1.08 7.22
CA PRO A 569 14.10 0.34 8.44
C PRO A 569 13.39 1.24 9.46
N ASP A 570 13.06 0.70 10.61
CA ASP A 570 12.42 1.48 11.68
C ASP A 570 13.32 2.57 12.22
N VAL A 571 14.62 2.28 12.27
CA VAL A 571 15.65 3.23 12.70
C VAL A 571 16.80 3.21 11.72
N LEU A 572 17.24 4.39 11.32
CA LEU A 572 18.44 4.59 10.52
C LEU A 572 19.19 5.80 11.06
N VAL A 573 20.40 5.58 11.54
CA VAL A 573 21.32 6.62 12.02
C VAL A 573 22.51 6.68 11.08
N LEU A 574 22.75 7.85 10.49
CA LEU A 574 23.78 8.10 9.50
C LEU A 574 24.71 9.22 9.93
N SER A 575 26.01 9.06 9.75
CA SER A 575 26.87 10.23 9.79
C SER A 575 26.65 11.10 8.53
N PRO A 576 26.90 12.42 8.58
CA PRO A 576 26.76 13.29 7.41
C PRO A 576 27.62 12.89 6.21
N GLU A 577 28.67 12.08 6.42
CA GLU A 577 29.50 11.54 5.35
C GLU A 577 28.77 10.60 4.40
N TYR A 578 27.57 10.10 4.73
CA TYR A 578 26.83 9.19 3.87
C TYR A 578 26.60 9.76 2.46
N LEU A 579 26.61 11.06 2.30
CA LEU A 579 26.54 11.72 1.00
C LEU A 579 27.74 11.39 0.09
N LYS A 580 28.84 10.90 0.66
CA LYS A 580 30.08 10.53 -0.04
C LYS A 580 30.34 9.02 -0.01
N THR A 581 30.10 8.38 1.12
CA THR A 581 30.51 7.01 1.40
C THR A 581 29.35 6.02 1.39
N GLY A 582 28.10 6.49 1.29
CA GLY A 582 26.93 5.62 1.22
C GLY A 582 26.76 4.79 2.49
N VAL A 583 26.62 3.47 2.34
CA VAL A 583 26.32 2.54 3.44
C VAL A 583 27.39 2.48 4.53
N GLU A 584 28.64 2.81 4.21
CA GLU A 584 29.74 2.85 5.19
C GLU A 584 29.56 3.94 6.27
N ALA A 585 28.70 4.90 6.00
CA ALA A 585 28.35 5.96 6.96
C ALA A 585 27.23 5.59 7.90
N VAL A 586 26.65 4.40 7.80
CA VAL A 586 25.66 3.92 8.77
C VAL A 586 26.34 3.76 10.12
N ARG A 587 25.74 4.38 11.14
CA ARG A 587 26.20 4.30 12.53
C ARG A 587 25.40 3.27 13.32
N TRP A 588 24.12 3.18 13.00
CA TRP A 588 23.24 2.21 13.61
C TRP A 588 21.93 2.11 12.83
N THR A 589 21.44 0.89 12.67
CA THR A 589 20.21 0.67 11.91
C THR A 589 19.53 -0.61 12.36
N GLY A 590 18.21 -0.69 12.16
CA GLY A 590 17.49 -1.93 12.44
C GLY A 590 15.99 -1.78 12.57
N PHE A 591 15.41 -2.86 13.08
CA PHE A 591 13.99 -3.00 13.32
C PHE A 591 13.72 -3.33 14.78
N PHE A 592 12.73 -2.69 15.39
CA PHE A 592 12.20 -3.11 16.69
C PHE A 592 11.55 -4.49 16.58
N GLY A 593 11.46 -5.20 17.68
CA GLY A 593 10.78 -6.50 17.76
C GLY A 593 9.29 -6.42 17.45
N SER A 594 8.64 -7.58 17.43
CA SER A 594 7.19 -7.69 17.23
C SER A 594 6.37 -6.97 18.32
N ASP A 595 6.96 -6.70 19.47
CA ASP A 595 6.43 -5.93 20.59
C ASP A 595 6.92 -4.48 20.63
N TRP A 596 7.60 -4.02 19.60
CA TRP A 596 8.24 -2.71 19.50
C TRP A 596 9.37 -2.48 20.52
N SER A 597 9.89 -3.52 21.16
CA SER A 597 11.06 -3.41 22.04
C SER A 597 12.39 -3.43 21.26
N ILE A 598 13.45 -2.92 21.88
CA ILE A 598 14.83 -3.04 21.38
C ILE A 598 15.34 -4.46 21.58
N GLU A 599 15.01 -5.08 22.71
CA GLU A 599 15.52 -6.37 23.15
C GLU A 599 15.16 -7.50 22.18
N ARG A 600 13.98 -7.45 21.58
CA ARG A 600 13.52 -8.40 20.56
C ARG A 600 13.81 -7.92 19.14
N GLY A 601 14.39 -6.74 19.00
CA GLY A 601 14.75 -6.13 17.73
C GLY A 601 16.00 -6.74 17.08
N GLU A 602 16.23 -6.36 15.83
CA GLU A 602 17.44 -6.70 15.07
C GLU A 602 18.21 -5.42 14.75
N TRP A 603 19.46 -5.35 15.18
CA TRP A 603 20.25 -4.14 15.13
C TRP A 603 21.64 -4.40 14.56
N LEU A 604 22.11 -3.48 13.73
CA LEU A 604 23.46 -3.48 13.17
C LEU A 604 24.11 -2.11 13.38
N PRO A 605 25.46 -2.08 13.65
CA PRO A 605 26.24 -0.86 13.75
C PRO A 605 26.45 -0.23 12.37
#